data_735fe44e005eb0a5cab695ab86af95e3
#
_entry.id   735fe44e005eb0a5cab695ab86af95e3
#
_cell.length_a   1.000
_cell.length_b   1.000
_cell.length_c   1.000
_cell.angle_alpha   90.00
_cell.angle_beta   90.00
_cell.angle_gamma   90.00
#
_symmetry.space_group_name_H-M   'P 1'
#
loop_
_entity.id
_entity.type
_entity.pdbx_description
1 polymer ?
#
loop_
_entity_poly.entity_id
_entity_poly.type
_entity_poly.pdbx_seq_one_letter_code
_entity_poly.pdbx_strand_id
1 'polypeptide(L)'
;MRVSRVRAAQNRERILDVATKLFREHGIDGIGVADLMKSAGLTHGGFYGHFKSKEDLVAQACGRAVTLMRDNWIRTMDHSSAPLETFAKEYLAAKHRDNAGRGCPMAALGSEIARQGAATRHTVTEELKPFIIYLSKIVQGRSARLRRERAIALYASLVGAIVIARVVDDLEFSKETLNAVANAMQNKGMKRNASASRTHAPSAKKRIVSRASRETKV
;
A
#
# COMPACT_ATOMS: atom_id res chain seq x y z
N MET A 1 1.46 -37.30 25.03
CA MET A 1 2.79 -36.62 25.06
C MET A 1 2.59 -35.11 25.15
N ARG A 2 3.12 -34.47 26.17
CA ARG A 2 3.01 -33.00 26.34
C ARG A 2 3.94 -32.31 25.33
N VAL A 3 3.39 -31.53 24.42
CA VAL A 3 4.17 -30.75 23.43
C VAL A 3 5.06 -29.76 24.18
N SER A 4 6.36 -29.71 23.85
CA SER A 4 7.27 -28.73 24.47
C SER A 4 6.80 -27.29 24.18
N ARG A 5 7.07 -26.35 25.09
CA ARG A 5 6.72 -24.91 24.90
C ARG A 5 7.25 -24.36 23.57
N VAL A 6 8.45 -24.75 23.18
CA VAL A 6 9.07 -24.36 21.90
C VAL A 6 8.24 -24.84 20.71
N ARG A 7 7.84 -26.12 20.73
CA ARG A 7 7.04 -26.70 19.67
C ARG A 7 5.64 -26.10 19.61
N ALA A 8 5.05 -25.76 20.75
CA ALA A 8 3.77 -25.06 20.79
C ALA A 8 3.87 -23.67 20.16
N ALA A 9 4.94 -22.90 20.46
CA ALA A 9 5.18 -21.60 19.82
C ALA A 9 5.39 -21.75 18.31
N GLN A 10 6.18 -22.71 17.85
CA GLN A 10 6.38 -22.98 16.42
C GLN A 10 5.08 -23.34 15.69
N ASN A 11 4.24 -24.20 16.31
CA ASN A 11 2.94 -24.55 15.75
C ASN A 11 2.03 -23.31 15.63
N ARG A 12 2.00 -22.46 16.66
CA ARG A 12 1.22 -21.23 16.64
C ARG A 12 1.64 -20.28 15.51
N GLU A 13 2.94 -20.08 15.33
CA GLU A 13 3.46 -19.27 14.22
C GLU A 13 3.08 -19.88 12.86
N ARG A 14 3.18 -21.20 12.71
CA ARG A 14 2.78 -21.89 11.48
C ARG A 14 1.29 -21.71 11.18
N ILE A 15 0.42 -21.83 12.18
CA ILE A 15 -1.02 -21.61 12.01
C ILE A 15 -1.26 -20.16 11.56
N LEU A 16 -0.59 -19.20 12.18
CA LEU A 16 -0.72 -17.78 11.87
C LEU A 16 -0.23 -17.45 10.45
N ASP A 17 0.89 -18.04 10.01
CA ASP A 17 1.40 -17.88 8.64
C ASP A 17 0.43 -18.43 7.59
N VAL A 18 -0.07 -19.64 7.84
CA VAL A 18 -1.06 -20.29 6.96
C VAL A 18 -2.35 -19.47 6.90
N ALA A 19 -2.88 -19.04 8.05
CA ALA A 19 -4.08 -18.20 8.11
C ALA A 19 -3.88 -16.87 7.37
N THR A 20 -2.74 -16.22 7.59
CA THR A 20 -2.38 -14.97 6.92
C THR A 20 -2.43 -15.07 5.40
N LYS A 21 -2.05 -16.22 4.83
CA LYS A 21 -2.13 -16.50 3.40
C LYS A 21 -3.54 -16.88 2.96
N LEU A 22 -4.13 -17.90 3.59
CA LEU A 22 -5.39 -18.50 3.16
C LEU A 22 -6.57 -17.53 3.26
N PHE A 23 -6.61 -16.67 4.28
CA PHE A 23 -7.65 -15.64 4.35
C PHE A 23 -7.58 -14.68 3.15
N ARG A 24 -6.40 -14.32 2.68
CA ARG A 24 -6.27 -13.46 1.48
C ARG A 24 -6.62 -14.17 0.17
N GLU A 25 -6.50 -15.49 0.12
CA GLU A 25 -6.82 -16.30 -1.06
C GLU A 25 -8.30 -16.66 -1.13
N HIS A 26 -8.93 -16.96 0.00
CA HIS A 26 -10.26 -17.53 0.06
C HIS A 26 -11.29 -16.67 0.80
N GLY A 27 -10.86 -15.55 1.40
CA GLY A 27 -11.69 -14.79 2.32
C GLY A 27 -11.66 -15.35 3.75
N ILE A 28 -12.09 -14.52 4.71
CA ILE A 28 -12.11 -14.87 6.15
C ILE A 28 -13.13 -15.99 6.41
N ASP A 29 -14.30 -15.90 5.76
CA ASP A 29 -15.38 -16.86 5.93
C ASP A 29 -15.25 -18.05 4.98
N GLY A 30 -14.46 -17.92 3.90
CA GLY A 30 -14.22 -18.96 2.91
C GLY A 30 -13.36 -20.13 3.39
N ILE A 31 -12.75 -20.05 4.59
CA ILE A 31 -11.94 -21.12 5.16
C ILE A 31 -12.32 -21.44 6.60
N GLY A 32 -12.59 -22.73 6.87
CA GLY A 32 -12.88 -23.25 8.20
C GLY A 32 -11.61 -23.50 9.03
N VAL A 33 -11.78 -23.56 10.37
CA VAL A 33 -10.67 -23.88 11.29
C VAL A 33 -10.08 -25.27 10.98
N ALA A 34 -10.91 -26.24 10.58
CA ALA A 34 -10.46 -27.60 10.26
C ALA A 34 -9.50 -27.61 9.05
N ASP A 35 -9.87 -26.91 7.96
CA ASP A 35 -9.06 -26.85 6.74
C ASP A 35 -7.77 -26.03 6.96
N LEU A 36 -7.87 -24.98 7.76
CA LEU A 36 -6.72 -24.17 8.15
C LEU A 36 -5.72 -24.99 8.95
N MET A 37 -6.17 -25.75 9.96
CA MET A 37 -5.31 -26.62 10.77
C MET A 37 -4.70 -27.75 9.93
N LYS A 38 -5.49 -28.35 9.03
CA LYS A 38 -5.00 -29.34 8.06
C LYS A 38 -3.90 -28.76 7.17
N SER A 39 -4.10 -27.54 6.66
CA SER A 39 -3.11 -26.84 5.84
C SER A 39 -1.84 -26.49 6.63
N ALA A 40 -1.96 -26.29 7.95
CA ALA A 40 -0.81 -26.11 8.85
C ALA A 40 -0.14 -27.45 9.25
N GLY A 41 -0.63 -28.60 8.78
CA GLY A 41 -0.13 -29.93 9.16
C GLY A 41 -0.40 -30.28 10.62
N LEU A 42 -1.53 -29.81 11.17
CA LEU A 42 -1.94 -29.99 12.55
C LEU A 42 -3.37 -30.54 12.64
N THR A 43 -3.72 -31.14 13.79
CA THR A 43 -5.08 -31.65 14.04
C THR A 43 -6.01 -30.50 14.43
N HIS A 44 -7.29 -30.62 14.03
CA HIS A 44 -8.33 -29.62 14.38
C HIS A 44 -8.42 -29.36 15.89
N GLY A 45 -8.38 -30.43 16.73
CA GLY A 45 -8.45 -30.31 18.19
C GLY A 45 -7.31 -29.51 18.83
N GLY A 46 -6.17 -29.34 18.13
CA GLY A 46 -5.05 -28.54 18.60
C GLY A 46 -5.27 -27.03 18.52
N PHE A 47 -6.29 -26.56 17.79
CA PHE A 47 -6.54 -25.15 17.54
C PHE A 47 -6.70 -24.31 18.83
N TYR A 48 -7.57 -24.78 19.72
CA TYR A 48 -7.89 -24.07 20.97
C TYR A 48 -6.75 -24.07 22.00
N GLY A 49 -5.68 -24.85 21.75
CA GLY A 49 -4.43 -24.75 22.51
C GLY A 49 -3.54 -23.57 22.06
N HIS A 50 -3.87 -22.92 20.93
CA HIS A 50 -3.08 -21.85 20.34
C HIS A 50 -3.85 -20.52 20.22
N PHE A 51 -5.15 -20.55 19.97
CA PHE A 51 -6.01 -19.38 19.76
C PHE A 51 -7.31 -19.54 20.55
N LYS A 52 -7.79 -18.42 21.11
CA LYS A 52 -9.03 -18.40 21.93
C LYS A 52 -10.28 -18.65 21.09
N SER A 53 -10.27 -18.19 19.84
CA SER A 53 -11.38 -18.34 18.90
C SER A 53 -10.89 -18.11 17.45
N LYS A 54 -11.77 -18.34 16.45
CA LYS A 54 -11.50 -17.99 15.05
C LYS A 54 -11.29 -16.48 14.91
N GLU A 55 -12.07 -15.67 15.62
CA GLU A 55 -11.96 -14.20 15.60
C GLU A 55 -10.61 -13.72 16.16
N ASP A 56 -10.10 -14.37 17.21
CA ASP A 56 -8.75 -14.08 17.74
C ASP A 56 -7.67 -14.35 16.68
N LEU A 57 -7.76 -15.50 15.99
CA LEU A 57 -6.86 -15.81 14.87
C LEU A 57 -7.01 -14.81 13.73
N VAL A 58 -8.24 -14.43 13.35
CA VAL A 58 -8.51 -13.45 12.28
C VAL A 58 -7.86 -12.11 12.60
N ALA A 59 -8.04 -11.60 13.82
CA ALA A 59 -7.44 -10.33 14.24
C ALA A 59 -5.91 -10.35 14.09
N GLN A 60 -5.28 -11.43 14.56
CA GLN A 60 -3.83 -11.57 14.50
C GLN A 60 -3.32 -11.81 13.07
N ALA A 61 -4.00 -12.62 12.26
CA ALA A 61 -3.63 -12.89 10.87
C ALA A 61 -3.77 -11.66 9.99
N CYS A 62 -4.84 -10.87 10.16
CA CYS A 62 -5.03 -9.60 9.44
C CYS A 62 -3.97 -8.57 9.83
N GLY A 63 -3.68 -8.41 11.12
CA GLY A 63 -2.60 -7.53 11.58
C GLY A 63 -1.24 -7.94 11.00
N ARG A 64 -0.90 -9.23 11.11
CA ARG A 64 0.34 -9.78 10.54
C ARG A 64 0.43 -9.57 9.02
N ALA A 65 -0.68 -9.73 8.30
CA ALA A 65 -0.72 -9.48 6.86
C ALA A 65 -0.36 -8.03 6.53
N VAL A 66 -0.87 -7.07 7.30
CA VAL A 66 -0.55 -5.63 7.13
C VAL A 66 0.90 -5.35 7.48
N THR A 67 1.43 -5.90 8.57
CA THR A 67 2.83 -5.79 8.97
C THR A 67 3.77 -6.30 7.88
N LEU A 68 3.56 -7.52 7.40
CA LEU A 68 4.38 -8.13 6.36
C LEU A 68 4.31 -7.33 5.04
N MET A 69 3.14 -6.87 4.66
CA MET A 69 2.95 -6.01 3.49
C MET A 69 3.72 -4.70 3.65
N ARG A 70 3.55 -4.00 4.77
CA ARG A 70 4.25 -2.75 5.10
C ARG A 70 5.77 -2.92 4.99
N ASP A 71 6.31 -3.91 5.69
CA ASP A 71 7.76 -4.11 5.79
C ASP A 71 8.36 -4.49 4.43
N ASN A 72 7.63 -5.25 3.62
CA ASN A 72 8.05 -5.57 2.25
C ASN A 72 8.07 -4.31 1.37
N TRP A 73 7.01 -3.48 1.39
CA TRP A 73 6.96 -2.27 0.58
C TRP A 73 7.97 -1.22 1.03
N ILE A 74 8.15 -1.03 2.34
CA ILE A 74 9.20 -0.12 2.87
C ILE A 74 10.57 -0.56 2.35
N ARG A 75 10.91 -1.83 2.50
CA ARG A 75 12.18 -2.37 2.00
C ARG A 75 12.36 -2.16 0.49
N THR A 76 11.32 -2.43 -0.31
CA THR A 76 11.35 -2.21 -1.77
C THR A 76 11.61 -0.74 -2.11
N MET A 77 10.97 0.18 -1.40
CA MET A 77 11.12 1.61 -1.62
C MET A 77 12.48 2.14 -1.14
N ASP A 78 12.98 1.67 0.00
CA ASP A 78 14.27 2.10 0.55
C ASP A 78 15.47 1.70 -0.33
N HIS A 79 15.32 0.64 -1.14
CA HIS A 79 16.34 0.22 -2.11
C HIS A 79 16.19 0.88 -3.49
N SER A 80 15.30 1.86 -3.65
CA SER A 80 15.03 2.51 -4.92
C SER A 80 15.45 3.99 -4.93
N SER A 81 16.06 4.44 -6.03
CA SER A 81 16.30 5.86 -6.29
C SER A 81 15.01 6.66 -6.59
N ALA A 82 13.91 5.98 -6.93
CA ALA A 82 12.60 6.54 -7.21
C ALA A 82 11.50 5.81 -6.41
N PRO A 83 11.45 5.93 -5.07
CA PRO A 83 10.64 5.10 -4.19
C PRO A 83 9.16 5.03 -4.55
N LEU A 84 8.52 6.19 -4.80
CA LEU A 84 7.09 6.24 -5.12
C LEU A 84 6.76 5.65 -6.49
N GLU A 85 7.63 5.86 -7.47
CA GLU A 85 7.47 5.31 -8.82
C GLU A 85 7.61 3.79 -8.78
N THR A 86 8.64 3.29 -8.10
CA THR A 86 8.85 1.85 -7.89
C THR A 86 7.66 1.23 -7.17
N PHE A 87 7.20 1.85 -6.09
CA PHE A 87 6.03 1.37 -5.35
C PHE A 87 4.79 1.30 -6.24
N ALA A 88 4.47 2.36 -6.98
CA ALA A 88 3.29 2.40 -7.85
C ALA A 88 3.39 1.35 -8.97
N LYS A 89 4.54 1.24 -9.63
CA LYS A 89 4.80 0.27 -10.70
C LYS A 89 4.64 -1.17 -10.24
N GLU A 90 5.29 -1.52 -9.13
CA GLU A 90 5.25 -2.88 -8.58
C GLU A 90 3.87 -3.22 -8.01
N TYR A 91 3.21 -2.24 -7.35
CA TYR A 91 1.89 -2.43 -6.78
C TYR A 91 0.82 -2.66 -7.85
N LEU A 92 0.88 -1.92 -8.97
CA LEU A 92 -0.07 -2.03 -10.08
C LEU A 92 0.32 -3.10 -11.11
N ALA A 93 1.35 -3.90 -10.84
CA ALA A 93 1.76 -4.97 -11.74
C ALA A 93 0.74 -6.13 -11.75
N ALA A 94 0.59 -6.80 -12.90
CA ALA A 94 -0.24 -7.99 -13.04
C ALA A 94 0.12 -9.08 -12.00
N LYS A 95 1.42 -9.26 -11.72
CA LYS A 95 1.89 -10.18 -10.68
C LYS A 95 1.29 -9.92 -9.30
N HIS A 96 1.08 -8.63 -8.91
CA HIS A 96 0.42 -8.28 -7.65
C HIS A 96 -1.09 -8.47 -7.73
N ARG A 97 -1.71 -8.11 -8.88
CA ARG A 97 -3.13 -8.37 -9.14
C ARG A 97 -3.45 -9.86 -8.98
N ASP A 98 -2.67 -10.73 -9.61
CA ASP A 98 -2.98 -12.17 -9.73
C ASP A 98 -2.58 -12.98 -8.49
N ASN A 99 -1.85 -12.39 -7.53
CA ASN A 99 -1.37 -13.07 -6.33
C ASN A 99 -1.96 -12.45 -5.05
N ALA A 100 -3.25 -12.70 -4.81
CA ALA A 100 -3.95 -12.18 -3.62
C ALA A 100 -3.31 -12.66 -2.32
N GLY A 101 -2.90 -13.94 -2.24
CA GLY A 101 -2.35 -14.55 -1.04
C GLY A 101 -1.02 -13.95 -0.55
N ARG A 102 -0.27 -13.27 -1.43
CA ARG A 102 0.97 -12.55 -1.10
C ARG A 102 0.86 -11.03 -1.30
N GLY A 103 -0.27 -10.58 -1.84
CA GLY A 103 -0.54 -9.17 -2.13
C GLY A 103 -1.00 -8.37 -0.92
N CYS A 104 -1.50 -7.17 -1.21
CA CYS A 104 -2.01 -6.25 -0.20
C CYS A 104 -3.27 -6.81 0.50
N PRO A 105 -3.27 -6.93 1.84
CA PRO A 105 -4.44 -7.41 2.58
C PRO A 105 -5.64 -6.45 2.49
N MET A 106 -5.42 -5.14 2.30
CA MET A 106 -6.52 -4.19 2.12
C MET A 106 -7.23 -4.40 0.78
N ALA A 107 -6.50 -4.77 -0.27
CA ALA A 107 -7.08 -5.08 -1.58
C ALA A 107 -7.72 -6.50 -1.63
N ALA A 108 -7.31 -7.41 -0.74
CA ALA A 108 -7.88 -8.76 -0.67
C ALA A 108 -9.05 -8.85 0.31
N LEU A 109 -8.96 -8.22 1.47
CA LEU A 109 -9.84 -8.42 2.62
C LEU A 109 -10.50 -7.15 3.16
N GLY A 110 -10.27 -5.97 2.56
CA GLY A 110 -10.71 -4.70 3.13
C GLY A 110 -12.20 -4.65 3.46
N SER A 111 -13.06 -5.15 2.57
CA SER A 111 -14.51 -5.22 2.77
C SER A 111 -14.92 -6.22 3.85
N GLU A 112 -14.19 -7.33 3.97
CA GLU A 112 -14.44 -8.33 5.02
C GLU A 112 -13.98 -7.85 6.39
N ILE A 113 -12.77 -7.25 6.46
CA ILE A 113 -12.24 -6.64 7.69
C ILE A 113 -13.19 -5.56 8.22
N ALA A 114 -13.82 -4.76 7.34
CA ALA A 114 -14.80 -3.74 7.73
C ALA A 114 -16.02 -4.33 8.45
N ARG A 115 -16.36 -5.58 8.19
CA ARG A 115 -17.46 -6.33 8.83
C ARG A 115 -17.03 -7.09 10.08
N GLN A 116 -15.73 -7.18 10.37
CA GLN A 116 -15.22 -7.84 11.57
C GLN A 116 -15.46 -7.00 12.85
N GLY A 117 -15.36 -7.64 14.00
CA GLY A 117 -15.46 -6.99 15.31
C GLY A 117 -14.41 -5.89 15.54
N ALA A 118 -14.62 -5.10 16.57
CA ALA A 118 -13.79 -3.93 16.90
C ALA A 118 -12.30 -4.30 17.09
N ALA A 119 -12.01 -5.46 17.68
CA ALA A 119 -10.63 -5.92 17.92
C ALA A 119 -9.84 -6.09 16.62
N THR A 120 -10.42 -6.76 15.61
CA THR A 120 -9.77 -6.94 14.30
C THR A 120 -9.53 -5.60 13.61
N ARG A 121 -10.54 -4.72 13.57
CA ARG A 121 -10.42 -3.40 12.95
C ARG A 121 -9.40 -2.53 13.66
N HIS A 122 -9.32 -2.60 14.99
CA HIS A 122 -8.33 -1.88 15.77
C HIS A 122 -6.90 -2.37 15.43
N THR A 123 -6.68 -3.69 15.47
CA THR A 123 -5.37 -4.29 15.13
C THR A 123 -4.90 -3.87 13.73
N VAL A 124 -5.77 -3.97 12.73
CA VAL A 124 -5.45 -3.55 11.35
C VAL A 124 -5.16 -2.05 11.27
N THR A 125 -5.90 -1.22 12.00
CA THR A 125 -5.68 0.22 12.05
C THR A 125 -4.30 0.57 12.61
N GLU A 126 -3.93 -0.04 13.73
CA GLU A 126 -2.63 0.23 14.36
C GLU A 126 -1.45 -0.23 13.49
N GLU A 127 -1.59 -1.35 12.77
CA GLU A 127 -0.56 -1.83 11.85
C GLU A 127 -0.48 -1.02 10.53
N LEU A 128 -1.60 -0.43 10.09
CA LEU A 128 -1.63 0.38 8.86
C LEU A 128 -1.10 1.81 9.06
N LYS A 129 -1.33 2.41 10.22
CA LYS A 129 -0.90 3.79 10.53
C LYS A 129 0.60 4.03 10.26
N PRO A 130 1.54 3.16 10.69
CA PRO A 130 2.97 3.32 10.40
C PRO A 130 3.29 3.36 8.90
N PHE A 131 2.58 2.60 8.08
CA PHE A 131 2.77 2.64 6.63
C PHE A 131 2.35 3.99 6.02
N ILE A 132 1.22 4.53 6.44
CA ILE A 132 0.77 5.87 6.01
C ILE A 132 1.76 6.96 6.48
N ILE A 133 2.31 6.83 7.70
CA ILE A 133 3.35 7.73 8.20
C ILE A 133 4.60 7.64 7.32
N TYR A 134 5.05 6.45 6.96
CA TYR A 134 6.19 6.27 6.06
C TYR A 134 5.94 6.91 4.69
N LEU A 135 4.81 6.60 4.05
CA LEU A 135 4.43 7.22 2.77
C LEU A 135 4.37 8.75 2.87
N SER A 136 3.91 9.30 4.00
CA SER A 136 3.86 10.74 4.23
C SER A 136 5.23 11.42 4.26
N LYS A 137 6.30 10.69 4.53
CA LYS A 137 7.68 11.21 4.50
C LYS A 137 8.23 11.31 3.08
N ILE A 138 7.81 10.43 2.18
CA ILE A 138 8.33 10.36 0.81
C ILE A 138 7.45 11.07 -0.22
N VAL A 139 6.14 11.28 0.05
CA VAL A 139 5.29 12.11 -0.81
C VAL A 139 5.61 13.59 -0.62
N GLN A 140 5.49 14.36 -1.69
CA GLN A 140 5.73 15.80 -1.64
C GLN A 140 4.53 16.56 -1.05
N GLY A 141 4.79 17.65 -0.34
CA GLY A 141 3.74 18.53 0.22
C GLY A 141 4.33 19.63 1.08
N ARG A 142 3.70 20.82 1.04
CA ARG A 142 4.15 22.03 1.77
C ARG A 142 3.96 21.93 3.29
N SER A 143 3.10 21.06 3.75
CA SER A 143 2.82 20.83 5.18
C SER A 143 2.73 19.35 5.50
N ALA A 144 2.91 18.98 6.77
CA ALA A 144 2.74 17.60 7.23
C ALA A 144 1.32 17.09 6.96
N ARG A 145 0.31 17.93 7.15
CA ARG A 145 -1.09 17.64 6.84
C ARG A 145 -1.26 17.28 5.37
N LEU A 146 -0.77 18.12 4.45
CA LEU A 146 -0.90 17.88 3.01
C LEU A 146 -0.16 16.60 2.57
N ARG A 147 1.01 16.32 3.15
CA ARG A 147 1.73 15.07 2.87
C ARG A 147 0.93 13.85 3.33
N ARG A 148 0.33 13.91 4.52
CA ARG A 148 -0.52 12.83 5.02
C ARG A 148 -1.76 12.60 4.13
N GLU A 149 -2.45 13.65 3.74
CA GLU A 149 -3.61 13.58 2.84
C GLU A 149 -3.22 12.92 1.50
N ARG A 150 -2.07 13.32 0.94
CA ARG A 150 -1.54 12.73 -0.31
C ARG A 150 -1.14 11.27 -0.17
N ALA A 151 -0.53 10.90 0.95
CA ALA A 151 -0.18 9.50 1.24
C ALA A 151 -1.43 8.61 1.34
N ILE A 152 -2.47 9.08 2.01
CA ILE A 152 -3.75 8.37 2.11
C ILE A 152 -4.39 8.24 0.73
N ALA A 153 -4.48 9.34 -0.04
CA ALA A 153 -5.06 9.33 -1.38
C ALA A 153 -4.29 8.41 -2.35
N LEU A 154 -2.95 8.43 -2.30
CA LEU A 154 -2.10 7.54 -3.06
C LEU A 154 -2.42 6.07 -2.76
N TYR A 155 -2.38 5.70 -1.49
CA TYR A 155 -2.61 4.31 -1.09
C TYR A 155 -4.03 3.84 -1.40
N ALA A 156 -5.03 4.67 -1.14
CA ALA A 156 -6.43 4.37 -1.47
C ALA A 156 -6.64 4.16 -2.99
N SER A 157 -6.00 4.98 -3.84
CA SER A 157 -6.05 4.83 -5.30
C SER A 157 -5.42 3.50 -5.76
N LEU A 158 -4.27 3.13 -5.19
CA LEU A 158 -3.60 1.87 -5.50
C LEU A 158 -4.44 0.66 -5.08
N VAL A 159 -5.00 0.68 -3.87
CA VAL A 159 -5.89 -0.38 -3.36
C VAL A 159 -7.12 -0.50 -4.26
N GLY A 160 -7.79 0.62 -4.57
CA GLY A 160 -8.98 0.64 -5.42
C GLY A 160 -8.70 0.10 -6.82
N ALA A 161 -7.57 0.46 -7.44
CA ALA A 161 -7.18 -0.05 -8.75
C ALA A 161 -7.04 -1.59 -8.75
N ILE A 162 -6.36 -2.16 -7.76
CA ILE A 162 -6.22 -3.63 -7.65
C ILE A 162 -7.56 -4.31 -7.39
N VAL A 163 -8.43 -3.71 -6.55
CA VAL A 163 -9.77 -4.27 -6.29
C VAL A 163 -10.57 -4.32 -7.56
N ILE A 164 -10.68 -3.20 -8.30
CA ILE A 164 -11.42 -3.14 -9.56
C ILE A 164 -10.83 -4.13 -10.58
N ALA A 165 -9.51 -4.13 -10.76
CA ALA A 165 -8.83 -4.98 -11.72
C ALA A 165 -8.99 -6.49 -11.43
N ARG A 166 -9.32 -6.88 -10.19
CA ARG A 166 -9.62 -8.26 -9.80
C ARG A 166 -11.09 -8.64 -9.97
N VAL A 167 -12.00 -7.67 -9.86
CA VAL A 167 -13.46 -7.89 -9.89
C VAL A 167 -13.98 -8.06 -11.30
N VAL A 168 -13.37 -7.32 -12.27
CA VAL A 168 -13.82 -7.38 -13.66
C VAL A 168 -13.38 -8.68 -14.33
N ASP A 169 -14.23 -9.24 -15.18
CA ASP A 169 -13.98 -10.44 -15.99
C ASP A 169 -13.34 -10.12 -17.35
N ASP A 170 -13.22 -8.84 -17.70
CA ASP A 170 -12.55 -8.35 -18.90
C ASP A 170 -11.07 -8.02 -18.61
N LEU A 171 -10.17 -8.79 -19.21
CA LEU A 171 -8.73 -8.63 -19.01
C LEU A 171 -8.20 -7.28 -19.54
N GLU A 172 -8.75 -6.76 -20.62
CA GLU A 172 -8.32 -5.47 -21.20
C GLU A 172 -8.77 -4.33 -20.31
N PHE A 173 -10.00 -4.34 -19.81
CA PHE A 173 -10.50 -3.36 -18.85
C PHE A 173 -9.73 -3.45 -17.50
N SER A 174 -9.37 -4.66 -17.06
CA SER A 174 -8.50 -4.86 -15.90
C SER A 174 -7.15 -4.16 -16.08
N LYS A 175 -6.48 -4.34 -17.24
CA LYS A 175 -5.21 -3.68 -17.58
C LYS A 175 -5.37 -2.16 -17.70
N GLU A 176 -6.44 -1.71 -18.37
CA GLU A 176 -6.76 -0.28 -18.50
C GLU A 176 -6.90 0.40 -17.13
N THR A 177 -7.60 -0.23 -16.19
CA THR A 177 -7.77 0.25 -14.83
C THR A 177 -6.41 0.49 -14.13
N LEU A 178 -5.51 -0.50 -14.19
CA LEU A 178 -4.18 -0.39 -13.59
C LEU A 178 -3.35 0.72 -14.25
N ASN A 179 -3.36 0.78 -15.58
CA ASN A 179 -2.61 1.77 -16.36
C ASN A 179 -3.16 3.20 -16.14
N ALA A 180 -4.47 3.38 -16.04
CA ALA A 180 -5.08 4.68 -15.77
C ALA A 180 -4.59 5.28 -14.45
N VAL A 181 -4.53 4.48 -13.38
CA VAL A 181 -4.02 4.93 -12.07
C VAL A 181 -2.52 5.18 -12.13
N ALA A 182 -1.73 4.32 -12.79
CA ALA A 182 -0.29 4.52 -12.97
C ALA A 182 0.01 5.85 -13.70
N ASN A 183 -0.69 6.12 -14.81
CA ASN A 183 -0.55 7.36 -15.60
C ASN A 183 -0.97 8.60 -14.81
N ALA A 184 -2.05 8.52 -14.03
CA ALA A 184 -2.50 9.63 -13.19
C ALA A 184 -1.46 10.01 -12.12
N MET A 185 -0.71 9.04 -11.61
CA MET A 185 0.38 9.27 -10.65
C MET A 185 1.59 9.93 -11.30
N GLN A 186 1.99 9.49 -12.50
CA GLN A 186 3.11 10.07 -13.26
C GLN A 186 2.80 11.52 -13.70
N ASN A 187 1.61 11.79 -14.23
CA ASN A 187 1.20 13.11 -14.71
C ASN A 187 1.14 14.18 -13.60
N LYS A 188 0.81 13.81 -12.37
CA LYS A 188 0.89 14.71 -11.21
C LYS A 188 2.34 15.10 -10.88
N GLY A 189 3.32 14.25 -11.18
CA GLY A 189 4.76 14.56 -11.08
C GLY A 189 5.24 15.50 -12.18
N MET A 190 4.88 15.27 -13.44
CA MET A 190 5.33 16.04 -14.61
C MET A 190 4.81 17.48 -14.63
N LYS A 191 3.55 17.74 -14.28
CA LYS A 191 2.98 19.11 -14.25
C LYS A 191 3.66 20.02 -13.22
N ARG A 192 4.33 19.48 -12.23
CA ARG A 192 5.06 20.26 -11.22
C ARG A 192 6.48 20.66 -11.66
N ASN A 193 7.18 19.84 -12.45
CA ASN A 193 8.49 20.17 -12.99
C ASN A 193 8.38 21.25 -14.07
N ALA A 194 7.30 21.27 -14.86
CA ALA A 194 7.03 22.31 -15.85
C ALA A 194 6.69 23.68 -15.24
N SER A 195 6.08 23.73 -14.04
CA SER A 195 5.80 25.00 -13.34
C SER A 195 7.02 25.52 -12.58
N ALA A 196 7.91 24.67 -12.11
CA ALA A 196 9.14 25.08 -11.43
C ALA A 196 10.18 25.65 -12.39
N SER A 197 10.21 25.18 -13.64
CA SER A 197 11.14 25.72 -14.67
C SER A 197 10.71 27.05 -15.27
N ARG A 198 9.45 27.48 -15.09
CA ARG A 198 8.95 28.80 -15.59
C ARG A 198 9.21 29.98 -14.66
N THR A 199 9.65 29.77 -13.43
CA THR A 199 9.92 30.83 -12.46
C THR A 199 11.37 31.33 -12.44
N HIS A 200 12.24 30.79 -13.33
CA HIS A 200 13.66 31.22 -13.43
C HIS A 200 14.00 31.71 -14.85
N ALA A 201 13.19 32.64 -15.39
CA ALA A 201 13.63 33.47 -16.52
C ALA A 201 14.20 34.79 -15.97
N PRO A 202 15.47 35.14 -16.20
CA PRO A 202 16.02 36.39 -15.73
C PRO A 202 15.38 37.55 -16.49
N SER A 203 14.83 38.50 -15.75
CA SER A 203 14.33 39.79 -16.26
C SER A 203 15.44 40.53 -17.01
N ALA A 204 15.32 40.61 -18.34
CA ALA A 204 16.19 41.45 -19.16
C ALA A 204 15.88 42.91 -18.87
N LYS A 205 16.73 43.56 -18.09
CA LYS A 205 16.73 45.02 -17.90
C LYS A 205 16.94 45.71 -19.25
N LYS A 206 15.91 46.36 -19.79
CA LYS A 206 16.02 47.31 -20.89
C LYS A 206 16.91 48.47 -20.46
N ARG A 207 18.10 48.57 -21.05
CA ARG A 207 18.97 49.72 -20.98
C ARG A 207 18.42 50.82 -21.93
N ILE A 208 17.83 51.86 -21.34
CA ILE A 208 17.44 53.06 -22.07
C ILE A 208 18.72 53.89 -22.28
N VAL A 209 19.16 53.97 -23.53
CA VAL A 209 20.23 54.91 -23.93
C VAL A 209 19.54 56.25 -24.29
N SER A 210 19.69 57.27 -23.46
CA SER A 210 19.28 58.62 -23.75
C SER A 210 20.29 59.24 -24.71
N ARG A 211 19.81 59.65 -25.86
CA ARG A 211 20.58 60.40 -26.86
C ARG A 211 20.36 61.94 -26.62
N ALA A 212 21.33 62.58 -26.03
CA ALA A 212 21.32 64.00 -25.86
C ALA A 212 21.67 64.71 -27.17
N SER A 213 20.78 65.53 -27.64
CA SER A 213 20.99 66.47 -28.74
C SER A 213 21.93 67.61 -28.29
N ARG A 214 22.94 67.92 -29.05
CA ARG A 214 23.65 69.20 -28.96
C ARG A 214 23.36 69.96 -30.24
N GLU A 215 22.58 71.01 -30.09
CA GLU A 215 22.59 72.14 -31.00
C GLU A 215 23.78 73.04 -30.64
N THR A 216 24.48 73.50 -31.67
CA THR A 216 25.40 74.62 -31.57
C THR A 216 25.05 75.60 -32.65
N LYS A 217 24.81 76.85 -32.21
CA LYS A 217 24.68 78.07 -33.03
C LYS A 217 26.07 78.52 -33.54
N VAL A 218 26.12 79.04 -34.65
CA VAL A 218 26.47 80.31 -35.31
C VAL A 218 26.83 79.97 -36.72
#